data_4f3c4ac33f0bdc6953dac601edbbcc72
#
_entry.id   4f3c4ac33f0bdc6953dac601edbbcc72
#
_cell.length_a   1.000
_cell.length_b   1.000
_cell.length_c   1.000
_cell.angle_alpha   90.00
_cell.angle_beta   90.00
_cell.angle_gamma   90.00
#
_symmetry.space_group_name_H-M   'P 1'
#
loop_
_entity.id
_entity.type
_entity.pdbx_description
1 polymer ?
#
loop_
_entity_poly.entity_id
_entity_poly.type
_entity_poly.pdbx_seq_one_letter_code
_entity_poly.pdbx_strand_id
1 'polypeptide(L)'
;MKHLLRVAFLFAFISLSGCASLYFPPPPHAPLLTHQGEFYGAMSTNQHTNYALQGAYGLTNHLAVAGTFSSLHRKKSDRTEDIDFGEASLGYFTRLPDKRVLEVYVGGGGGATQRIERDKEQLTSKRLNGSLSKVFAQVNYARKKHDNIHLFNRDFPLTYGAALRMSYMQLNNFQIDGLSAPGESNVFFEPITFTRTQIAGPVQLQIISGQIFGFRNNKYLKAANSVFQVGIVINLDKNTTLDE
;
A
#
# COMPACT_ATOMS: atom_id res chain seq x y z
N MET A 1 -15.49 -29.96 -4.03
CA MET A 1 -16.51 -28.98 -3.56
C MET A 1 -16.46 -28.70 -2.05
N LYS A 2 -16.39 -29.71 -1.15
CA LYS A 2 -16.39 -29.47 0.32
C LYS A 2 -15.20 -28.66 0.85
N HIS A 3 -14.01 -28.73 0.23
CA HIS A 3 -12.84 -27.96 0.63
C HIS A 3 -12.90 -26.49 0.18
N LEU A 4 -13.47 -26.21 -0.99
CA LEU A 4 -13.70 -24.83 -1.47
C LEU A 4 -14.68 -24.06 -0.57
N LEU A 5 -15.72 -24.73 -0.09
CA LEU A 5 -16.70 -24.12 0.82
C LEU A 5 -16.09 -23.77 2.20
N ARG A 6 -15.16 -24.59 2.71
CA ARG A 6 -14.46 -24.35 3.97
C ARG A 6 -13.49 -23.17 3.87
N VAL A 7 -12.78 -23.05 2.75
CA VAL A 7 -11.88 -21.91 2.48
C VAL A 7 -12.68 -20.61 2.32
N ALA A 8 -13.80 -20.62 1.60
CA ALA A 8 -14.69 -19.47 1.46
C ALA A 8 -15.31 -19.04 2.80
N PHE A 9 -15.63 -20.01 3.68
CA PHE A 9 -16.18 -19.73 5.02
C PHE A 9 -15.12 -19.13 5.97
N LEU A 10 -13.85 -19.54 5.86
CA LEU A 10 -12.74 -18.92 6.61
C LEU A 10 -12.51 -17.45 6.20
N PHE A 11 -12.63 -17.15 4.92
CA PHE A 11 -12.50 -15.77 4.42
C PHE A 11 -13.65 -14.85 4.83
N ALA A 12 -14.86 -15.37 5.03
CA ALA A 12 -16.04 -14.58 5.42
C ALA A 12 -15.99 -14.07 6.88
N PHE A 13 -15.24 -14.72 7.77
CA PHE A 13 -15.15 -14.31 9.18
C PHE A 13 -14.15 -13.18 9.46
N ILE A 14 -13.31 -12.79 8.51
CA ILE A 14 -12.25 -11.79 8.71
C ILE A 14 -12.77 -10.34 8.53
N SER A 15 -14.02 -10.14 8.11
CA SER A 15 -14.57 -8.84 7.72
C SER A 15 -15.34 -8.07 8.82
N LEU A 16 -15.34 -8.48 10.09
CA LEU A 16 -16.30 -7.97 11.09
C LEU A 16 -15.74 -7.07 12.19
N SER A 17 -14.55 -6.52 12.09
CA SER A 17 -14.08 -5.55 13.11
C SER A 17 -13.84 -4.16 12.53
N GLY A 18 -14.91 -3.47 12.17
CA GLY A 18 -14.89 -2.10 11.64
C GLY A 18 -14.69 -1.02 12.71
N CYS A 19 -13.69 -1.12 13.57
CA CYS A 19 -13.27 0.03 14.39
C CYS A 19 -12.35 0.92 13.56
N ALA A 20 -12.80 2.12 13.24
CA ALA A 20 -12.06 3.07 12.43
C ALA A 20 -10.73 3.46 13.08
N SER A 21 -9.62 3.18 12.40
CA SER A 21 -8.27 3.63 12.78
C SER A 21 -8.02 5.06 12.29
N LEU A 22 -7.20 5.82 12.99
CA LEU A 22 -6.65 7.10 12.50
C LEU A 22 -5.50 6.90 11.50
N TYR A 23 -5.14 5.67 11.22
CA TYR A 23 -4.12 5.31 10.26
C TYR A 23 -4.71 4.48 9.12
N PHE A 24 -4.48 4.94 7.92
CA PHE A 24 -4.74 4.22 6.68
C PHE A 24 -3.43 4.12 5.91
N PRO A 25 -2.76 2.95 5.88
CA PRO A 25 -1.44 2.84 5.30
C PRO A 25 -1.48 3.05 3.78
N PRO A 26 -0.47 3.74 3.24
CA PRO A 26 -0.20 3.66 1.82
C PRO A 26 0.14 2.21 1.44
N PRO A 27 -0.23 1.76 0.23
CA PRO A 27 0.12 0.42 -0.21
C PRO A 27 1.64 0.26 -0.26
N PRO A 28 2.18 -0.89 0.19
CA PRO A 28 3.58 -1.22 -0.02
C PRO A 28 3.95 -1.09 -1.50
N HIS A 29 5.05 -0.40 -1.79
CA HIS A 29 5.56 -0.28 -3.15
C HIS A 29 6.28 -1.58 -3.57
N ALA A 30 6.11 -1.99 -4.82
CA ALA A 30 6.80 -3.14 -5.38
C ALA A 30 7.30 -2.80 -6.79
N PRO A 31 8.38 -2.03 -6.93
CA PRO A 31 8.86 -1.56 -8.22
C PRO A 31 9.29 -2.69 -9.15
N LEU A 32 9.86 -3.74 -8.61
CA LEU A 32 10.43 -4.89 -9.33
C LEU A 32 11.55 -4.46 -10.28
N LEU A 33 12.46 -3.65 -9.76
CA LEU A 33 13.62 -3.17 -10.51
C LEU A 33 14.56 -4.32 -10.85
N THR A 34 15.23 -4.23 -11.99
CA THR A 34 16.11 -5.27 -12.49
C THR A 34 17.51 -4.77 -12.85
N HIS A 35 17.70 -3.47 -13.03
CA HIS A 35 18.99 -2.88 -13.37
C HIS A 35 19.06 -1.39 -13.04
N GLN A 36 20.24 -0.82 -13.18
CA GLN A 36 20.48 0.60 -13.01
C GLN A 36 19.73 1.42 -14.06
N GLY A 37 19.18 2.56 -13.63
CA GLY A 37 18.49 3.51 -14.51
C GLY A 37 17.04 3.15 -14.81
N GLU A 38 16.53 2.01 -14.33
CA GLU A 38 15.11 1.66 -14.44
C GLU A 38 14.30 2.58 -13.55
N PHE A 39 13.23 3.15 -14.11
CA PHE A 39 12.26 3.98 -13.39
C PHE A 39 10.91 3.29 -13.30
N TYR A 40 10.36 3.29 -12.10
CA TYR A 40 9.01 2.83 -11.80
C TYR A 40 8.18 4.00 -11.32
N GLY A 41 6.98 4.18 -11.89
CA GLY A 41 5.96 5.08 -11.43
C GLY A 41 4.62 4.35 -11.31
N ALA A 42 3.84 4.62 -10.27
CA ALA A 42 2.50 4.06 -10.13
C ALA A 42 1.55 5.06 -9.50
N MET A 43 0.31 5.03 -9.97
CA MET A 43 -0.81 5.75 -9.38
C MET A 43 -1.93 4.75 -9.12
N SER A 44 -2.47 4.74 -7.91
CA SER A 44 -3.53 3.81 -7.52
C SER A 44 -4.58 4.49 -6.66
N THR A 45 -5.78 3.90 -6.68
CA THR A 45 -6.91 4.35 -5.87
C THR A 45 -7.72 3.17 -5.37
N ASN A 46 -8.54 3.40 -4.36
CA ASN A 46 -9.48 2.44 -3.82
C ASN A 46 -10.91 3.00 -3.75
N GLN A 47 -11.85 2.16 -3.31
CA GLN A 47 -13.26 2.55 -3.14
C GLN A 47 -13.51 3.61 -2.05
N HIS A 48 -12.48 3.95 -1.27
CA HIS A 48 -12.57 4.88 -0.14
C HIS A 48 -11.94 6.25 -0.43
N THR A 49 -11.77 6.61 -1.71
CA THR A 49 -11.10 7.86 -2.14
C THR A 49 -9.70 8.04 -1.55
N ASN A 50 -8.97 6.92 -1.43
CA ASN A 50 -7.55 6.96 -1.13
C ASN A 50 -6.76 6.92 -2.43
N TYR A 51 -6.01 7.96 -2.69
CA TYR A 51 -5.09 8.04 -3.82
C TYR A 51 -3.68 7.79 -3.32
N ALA A 52 -2.92 6.99 -4.06
CA ALA A 52 -1.51 6.78 -3.79
C ALA A 52 -0.69 6.99 -5.06
N LEU A 53 0.39 7.73 -4.93
CA LEU A 53 1.41 7.94 -5.95
C LEU A 53 2.70 7.29 -5.45
N GLN A 54 3.32 6.46 -6.28
CA GLN A 54 4.54 5.74 -5.97
C GLN A 54 5.58 5.99 -7.06
N GLY A 55 6.85 6.09 -6.66
CA GLY A 55 7.97 6.18 -7.56
C GLY A 55 9.16 5.40 -7.03
N ALA A 56 9.97 4.82 -7.92
CA ALA A 56 11.26 4.24 -7.57
C ALA A 56 12.25 4.37 -8.72
N TYR A 57 13.53 4.37 -8.38
CA TYR A 57 14.61 4.49 -9.33
C TYR A 57 15.80 3.60 -8.93
N GLY A 58 16.32 2.84 -9.89
CA GLY A 58 17.52 2.02 -9.74
C GLY A 58 18.79 2.87 -9.80
N LEU A 59 19.40 3.14 -8.65
CA LEU A 59 20.64 3.92 -8.54
C LEU A 59 21.84 3.15 -9.08
N THR A 60 21.87 1.85 -8.83
CA THR A 60 22.86 0.89 -9.31
C THR A 60 22.14 -0.38 -9.78
N ASN A 61 22.87 -1.41 -10.16
CA ASN A 61 22.30 -2.72 -10.52
C ASN A 61 21.68 -3.47 -9.32
N HIS A 62 21.83 -2.95 -8.10
CA HIS A 62 21.33 -3.58 -6.88
C HIS A 62 20.73 -2.60 -5.88
N LEU A 63 20.95 -1.30 -6.00
CA LEU A 63 20.47 -0.31 -5.04
C LEU A 63 19.40 0.57 -5.68
N ALA A 64 18.35 0.85 -4.92
CA ALA A 64 17.24 1.69 -5.34
C ALA A 64 16.82 2.69 -4.27
N VAL A 65 16.22 3.78 -4.73
CA VAL A 65 15.43 4.68 -3.89
C VAL A 65 13.97 4.53 -4.28
N ALA A 66 13.07 4.64 -3.31
CA ALA A 66 11.64 4.65 -3.57
C ALA A 66 10.93 5.64 -2.66
N GLY A 67 9.80 6.17 -3.15
CA GLY A 67 8.93 7.06 -2.41
C GLY A 67 7.47 6.73 -2.67
N THR A 68 6.63 7.03 -1.69
CA THR A 68 5.18 6.90 -1.76
C THR A 68 4.54 8.12 -1.12
N PHE A 69 3.54 8.68 -1.77
CA PHE A 69 2.63 9.65 -1.19
C PHE A 69 1.20 9.10 -1.26
N SER A 70 0.43 9.25 -0.19
CA SER A 70 -0.98 8.86 -0.17
C SER A 70 -1.83 9.93 0.49
N SER A 71 -3.03 10.13 -0.06
CA SER A 71 -4.03 11.05 0.47
C SER A 71 -5.38 10.34 0.52
N LEU A 72 -5.96 10.28 1.71
CA LEU A 72 -7.29 9.77 1.97
C LEU A 72 -8.19 10.93 2.38
N HIS A 73 -9.24 11.17 1.61
CA HIS A 73 -10.33 12.05 1.99
C HIS A 73 -11.65 11.27 1.96
N ARG A 74 -12.16 10.91 3.13
CA ARG A 74 -13.35 10.08 3.25
C ARG A 74 -14.43 10.77 4.06
N LYS A 75 -15.57 11.03 3.42
CA LYS A 75 -16.75 11.60 4.05
C LYS A 75 -17.84 10.54 4.18
N LYS A 76 -18.27 10.27 5.41
CA LYS A 76 -19.42 9.45 5.75
C LYS A 76 -20.45 10.29 6.50
N SER A 77 -21.67 9.76 6.70
CA SER A 77 -22.72 10.46 7.47
C SER A 77 -22.29 10.75 8.90
N ASP A 78 -21.58 9.81 9.53
CA ASP A 78 -21.15 9.84 10.93
C ASP A 78 -19.77 10.48 11.13
N ARG A 79 -18.95 10.65 10.07
CA ARG A 79 -17.57 11.15 10.20
C ARG A 79 -16.96 11.64 8.90
N THR A 80 -15.96 12.50 9.03
CA THR A 80 -15.01 12.84 7.96
C THR A 80 -13.59 12.45 8.41
N GLU A 81 -12.81 11.88 7.52
CA GLU A 81 -11.43 11.45 7.77
C GLU A 81 -10.53 11.97 6.67
N ASP A 82 -9.48 12.67 7.07
CA ASP A 82 -8.44 13.22 6.20
C ASP A 82 -7.08 12.71 6.67
N ILE A 83 -6.33 12.06 5.78
CA ILE A 83 -5.01 11.50 6.10
C ILE A 83 -4.10 11.75 4.90
N ASP A 84 -3.04 12.51 5.12
CA ASP A 84 -1.96 12.70 4.15
C ASP A 84 -0.69 12.08 4.70
N PHE A 85 -0.04 11.24 3.91
CA PHE A 85 1.12 10.48 4.35
C PHE A 85 2.16 10.31 3.25
N GLY A 86 3.43 10.61 3.57
CA GLY A 86 4.58 10.42 2.70
C GLY A 86 5.59 9.42 3.28
N GLU A 87 6.18 8.58 2.43
CA GLU A 87 7.23 7.62 2.76
C GLU A 87 8.39 7.74 1.80
N ALA A 88 9.61 7.51 2.31
CA ALA A 88 10.82 7.34 1.50
C ALA A 88 11.60 6.12 1.99
N SER A 89 12.29 5.43 1.08
CA SER A 89 13.04 4.22 1.39
C SER A 89 14.25 4.03 0.50
N LEU A 90 15.21 3.29 1.04
CA LEU A 90 16.35 2.73 0.33
C LEU A 90 16.14 1.22 0.22
N GLY A 91 16.52 0.65 -0.92
CA GLY A 91 16.32 -0.76 -1.18
C GLY A 91 17.50 -1.42 -1.88
N TYR A 92 17.57 -2.71 -1.64
CA TYR A 92 18.40 -3.64 -2.40
C TYR A 92 17.49 -4.51 -3.26
N PHE A 93 17.86 -4.72 -4.52
CA PHE A 93 17.12 -5.61 -5.41
C PHE A 93 18.08 -6.56 -6.14
N THR A 94 17.57 -7.74 -6.48
CA THR A 94 18.32 -8.73 -7.25
C THR A 94 17.40 -9.54 -8.15
N ARG A 95 17.92 -9.90 -9.32
CA ARG A 95 17.26 -10.82 -10.24
C ARG A 95 17.59 -12.25 -9.82
N LEU A 96 16.58 -13.08 -9.82
CA LEU A 96 16.68 -14.51 -9.62
C LEU A 96 16.36 -15.25 -10.93
N PRO A 97 16.75 -16.53 -11.08
CA PRO A 97 16.35 -17.34 -12.23
C PRO A 97 14.84 -17.31 -12.48
N ASP A 98 14.41 -17.67 -13.70
CA ASP A 98 12.99 -17.75 -14.12
C ASP A 98 12.22 -16.41 -13.99
N LYS A 99 12.85 -15.30 -14.34
CA LYS A 99 12.25 -13.94 -14.32
C LYS A 99 11.72 -13.53 -12.93
N ARG A 100 12.31 -14.06 -11.86
CA ARG A 100 11.95 -13.67 -10.49
C ARG A 100 12.78 -12.47 -10.04
N VAL A 101 12.18 -11.65 -9.17
CA VAL A 101 12.81 -10.48 -8.55
C VAL A 101 12.59 -10.55 -7.05
N LEU A 102 13.64 -10.31 -6.29
CA LEU A 102 13.62 -10.13 -4.85
C LEU A 102 14.09 -8.71 -4.55
N GLU A 103 13.33 -8.00 -3.72
CA GLU A 103 13.68 -6.66 -3.26
C GLU A 103 13.52 -6.57 -1.75
N VAL A 104 14.41 -5.83 -1.10
CA VAL A 104 14.33 -5.53 0.34
C VAL A 104 14.47 -4.02 0.51
N TYR A 105 13.53 -3.40 1.23
CA TYR A 105 13.53 -1.97 1.49
C TYR A 105 13.52 -1.68 2.99
N VAL A 106 14.19 -0.63 3.39
CA VAL A 106 14.06 0.00 4.71
C VAL A 106 13.76 1.48 4.52
N GLY A 107 12.87 2.01 5.31
CA GLY A 107 12.45 3.38 5.12
C GLY A 107 11.66 3.95 6.30
N GLY A 108 11.21 5.17 6.09
CA GLY A 108 10.39 5.87 7.05
C GLY A 108 9.47 6.86 6.36
N GLY A 109 8.57 7.40 7.13
CA GLY A 109 7.61 8.37 6.63
C GLY A 109 6.90 9.11 7.75
N GLY A 110 6.09 10.06 7.33
CA GLY A 110 5.28 10.86 8.22
C GLY A 110 4.10 11.50 7.51
N GLY A 111 3.16 11.98 8.33
CA GLY A 111 1.97 12.61 7.80
C GLY A 111 1.09 13.20 8.87
N ALA A 112 -0.05 13.70 8.43
CA ALA A 112 -1.09 14.25 9.29
C ALA A 112 -2.37 13.43 9.20
N THR A 113 -3.09 13.36 10.30
CA THR A 113 -4.40 12.70 10.36
C THR A 113 -5.39 13.60 11.09
N GLN A 114 -6.58 13.73 10.51
CA GLN A 114 -7.70 14.40 11.11
C GLN A 114 -8.95 13.54 10.99
N ARG A 115 -9.75 13.50 12.05
CA ARG A 115 -11.09 12.92 12.02
C ARG A 115 -12.06 13.83 12.74
N ILE A 116 -13.19 14.06 12.09
CA ILE A 116 -14.33 14.76 12.66
C ILE A 116 -15.47 13.75 12.77
N GLU A 117 -15.90 13.44 14.00
CA GLU A 117 -17.05 12.59 14.28
C GLU A 117 -18.30 13.49 14.42
N ARG A 118 -19.44 12.99 13.93
CA ARG A 118 -20.73 13.70 14.00
C ARG A 118 -21.74 12.84 14.73
N ASP A 119 -22.65 13.51 15.43
CA ASP A 119 -23.81 12.86 16.03
C ASP A 119 -24.94 12.61 15.00
N LYS A 120 -26.08 12.13 15.47
CA LYS A 120 -27.25 11.84 14.64
C LYS A 120 -27.83 13.11 14.00
N GLU A 121 -27.62 14.28 14.58
CA GLU A 121 -28.05 15.58 14.08
C GLU A 121 -27.01 16.20 13.13
N GLN A 122 -25.94 15.47 12.80
CA GLN A 122 -24.82 15.91 11.98
C GLN A 122 -23.97 17.06 12.57
N LEU A 123 -24.14 17.32 13.86
CA LEU A 123 -23.31 18.25 14.60
C LEU A 123 -21.94 17.60 14.90
N THR A 124 -20.90 18.41 14.94
CA THR A 124 -19.57 17.95 15.34
C THR A 124 -19.58 17.55 16.80
N SER A 125 -19.48 16.25 17.06
CA SER A 125 -19.42 15.71 18.43
C SER A 125 -17.99 15.58 18.94
N LYS A 126 -17.01 15.37 18.02
CA LYS A 126 -15.61 15.17 18.39
C LYS A 126 -14.68 15.44 17.22
N ARG A 127 -13.57 16.13 17.51
CA ARG A 127 -12.48 16.35 16.57
C ARG A 127 -11.19 15.71 17.07
N LEU A 128 -10.58 14.89 16.23
CA LEU A 128 -9.32 14.20 16.50
C LEU A 128 -8.28 14.69 15.50
N ASN A 129 -7.13 15.16 15.97
CA ASN A 129 -6.02 15.61 15.15
C ASN A 129 -4.72 14.98 15.66
N GLY A 130 -3.79 14.71 14.78
CA GLY A 130 -2.49 14.20 15.15
C GLY A 130 -1.52 14.13 13.97
N SER A 131 -0.26 13.94 14.30
CA SER A 131 0.78 13.63 13.33
C SER A 131 1.19 12.17 13.45
N LEU A 132 1.50 11.56 12.31
CA LEU A 132 1.93 10.17 12.21
C LEU A 132 3.40 10.13 11.85
N SER A 133 4.17 9.24 12.49
CA SER A 133 5.53 8.90 12.08
C SER A 133 5.68 7.40 11.97
N LYS A 134 6.47 6.94 11.00
CA LYS A 134 6.61 5.52 10.65
C LYS A 134 8.06 5.19 10.31
N VAL A 135 8.51 4.02 10.74
CA VAL A 135 9.68 3.33 10.18
C VAL A 135 9.27 1.93 9.75
N PHE A 136 9.87 1.40 8.70
CA PHE A 136 9.48 0.09 8.19
C PHE A 136 10.64 -0.66 7.54
N ALA A 137 10.49 -1.98 7.49
CA ALA A 137 11.23 -2.88 6.64
C ALA A 137 10.26 -3.68 5.77
N GLN A 138 10.62 -3.92 4.51
CA GLN A 138 9.77 -4.56 3.52
C GLN A 138 10.55 -5.52 2.65
N VAL A 139 9.95 -6.64 2.30
CA VAL A 139 10.47 -7.61 1.33
C VAL A 139 9.43 -7.81 0.24
N ASN A 140 9.84 -7.71 -1.01
CA ASN A 140 9.02 -8.00 -2.19
C ASN A 140 9.59 -9.22 -2.92
N TYR A 141 8.69 -10.09 -3.34
CA TYR A 141 9.02 -11.20 -4.22
C TYR A 141 7.99 -11.29 -5.34
N ALA A 142 8.47 -11.37 -6.57
CA ALA A 142 7.60 -11.44 -7.73
C ALA A 142 8.20 -12.27 -8.86
N ARG A 143 7.32 -12.74 -9.75
CA ARG A 143 7.65 -13.35 -11.02
C ARG A 143 7.11 -12.48 -12.16
N LYS A 144 8.03 -11.91 -12.95
CA LYS A 144 7.69 -10.97 -14.04
C LYS A 144 7.35 -11.73 -15.31
N LYS A 145 6.23 -11.36 -15.97
CA LYS A 145 5.83 -11.84 -17.32
C LYS A 145 5.92 -13.37 -17.44
N HIS A 146 5.39 -14.09 -16.46
CA HIS A 146 5.49 -15.56 -16.42
C HIS A 146 4.38 -16.22 -17.20
N ASP A 147 3.15 -15.74 -17.01
CA ASP A 147 1.95 -16.26 -17.65
C ASP A 147 1.33 -15.19 -18.55
N ASN A 148 0.44 -15.60 -19.43
CA ASN A 148 -0.37 -14.69 -20.23
C ASN A 148 -1.84 -14.82 -19.86
N ILE A 149 -2.56 -13.72 -19.81
CA ILE A 149 -4.02 -13.71 -19.80
C ILE A 149 -4.48 -13.56 -21.24
N HIS A 150 -5.21 -14.55 -21.75
CA HIS A 150 -5.82 -14.50 -23.06
C HIS A 150 -7.18 -13.81 -22.97
N LEU A 151 -7.28 -12.57 -23.49
CA LEU A 151 -8.52 -11.79 -23.54
C LEU A 151 -8.67 -11.13 -24.91
N PHE A 152 -9.88 -11.16 -25.47
CA PHE A 152 -10.19 -10.50 -26.77
C PHE A 152 -9.22 -10.88 -27.90
N ASN A 153 -8.85 -12.16 -28.01
CA ASN A 153 -7.86 -12.68 -28.98
C ASN A 153 -6.45 -12.04 -28.85
N ARG A 154 -6.08 -11.57 -27.67
CA ARG A 154 -4.76 -11.03 -27.37
C ARG A 154 -4.20 -11.63 -26.11
N ASP A 155 -2.90 -11.82 -26.09
CA ASP A 155 -2.15 -12.26 -24.90
C ASP A 155 -1.62 -11.04 -24.15
N PHE A 156 -1.94 -10.98 -22.85
CA PHE A 156 -1.47 -9.93 -21.96
C PHE A 156 -0.50 -10.55 -20.94
N PRO A 157 0.79 -10.18 -20.98
CA PRO A 157 1.78 -10.68 -20.03
C PRO A 157 1.40 -10.35 -18.59
N LEU A 158 1.43 -11.37 -17.73
CA LEU A 158 1.07 -11.29 -16.33
C LEU A 158 2.31 -11.30 -15.44
N THR A 159 2.36 -10.37 -14.51
CA THR A 159 3.32 -10.32 -13.39
C THR A 159 2.54 -10.44 -12.10
N TYR A 160 2.95 -11.31 -11.21
CA TYR A 160 2.35 -11.45 -9.89
C TYR A 160 3.41 -11.57 -8.81
N GLY A 161 3.06 -11.14 -7.60
CA GLY A 161 3.97 -11.16 -6.48
C GLY A 161 3.30 -10.85 -5.16
N ALA A 162 4.14 -10.81 -4.14
CA ALA A 162 3.76 -10.45 -2.79
C ALA A 162 4.77 -9.46 -2.21
N ALA A 163 4.31 -8.63 -1.29
CA ALA A 163 5.16 -7.84 -0.42
C ALA A 163 4.76 -8.07 1.04
N LEU A 164 5.76 -8.18 1.89
CA LEU A 164 5.60 -8.29 3.33
C LEU A 164 6.27 -7.07 3.96
N ARG A 165 5.52 -6.27 4.69
CA ARG A 165 6.03 -5.09 5.39
C ARG A 165 5.78 -5.22 6.89
N MET A 166 6.82 -4.94 7.68
CA MET A 166 6.72 -4.68 9.11
C MET A 166 6.96 -3.20 9.36
N SER A 167 6.08 -2.55 10.07
CA SER A 167 6.20 -1.12 10.37
C SER A 167 5.94 -0.81 11.84
N TYR A 168 6.72 0.11 12.37
CA TYR A 168 6.46 0.75 13.66
C TYR A 168 5.91 2.14 13.43
N MET A 169 4.74 2.41 13.97
CA MET A 169 3.99 3.64 13.79
C MET A 169 3.76 4.31 15.14
N GLN A 170 3.87 5.65 15.14
CA GLN A 170 3.54 6.49 16.29
C GLN A 170 2.52 7.57 15.89
N LEU A 171 1.55 7.80 16.76
CA LEU A 171 0.64 8.94 16.74
C LEU A 171 1.16 9.98 17.72
N ASN A 172 1.64 11.10 17.18
CA ASN A 172 2.25 12.18 17.95
C ASN A 172 1.36 13.43 17.92
N ASN A 173 1.62 14.37 18.81
CA ASN A 173 0.88 15.65 18.90
C ASN A 173 -0.64 15.44 18.86
N PHE A 174 -1.09 14.35 19.51
CA PHE A 174 -2.48 13.93 19.45
C PHE A 174 -3.35 14.87 20.29
N GLN A 175 -4.46 15.30 19.69
CA GLN A 175 -5.42 16.19 20.33
C GLN A 175 -6.84 15.68 20.12
N ILE A 176 -7.66 15.87 21.15
CA ILE A 176 -9.09 15.61 21.16
C ILE A 176 -9.78 16.91 21.51
N ASP A 177 -10.58 17.46 20.59
CA ASP A 177 -11.29 18.74 20.71
C ASP A 177 -10.35 19.92 21.10
N GLY A 178 -9.12 19.90 20.56
CA GLY A 178 -8.08 20.89 20.82
C GLY A 178 -7.29 20.66 22.11
N LEU A 179 -7.66 19.70 22.94
CA LEU A 179 -6.93 19.35 24.16
C LEU A 179 -5.90 18.27 23.87
N SER A 180 -4.69 18.42 24.41
CA SER A 180 -3.63 17.42 24.27
C SER A 180 -4.04 16.08 24.91
N ALA A 181 -3.83 15.00 24.17
CA ALA A 181 -4.15 13.64 24.59
C ALA A 181 -2.92 12.73 24.43
N PRO A 182 -2.83 11.65 25.20
CA PRO A 182 -1.73 10.68 25.06
C PRO A 182 -1.65 10.12 23.64
N GLY A 183 -0.46 10.11 23.05
CA GLY A 183 -0.18 9.46 21.78
C GLY A 183 -0.22 7.93 21.93
N GLU A 184 -0.32 7.26 20.80
CA GLU A 184 -0.30 5.79 20.72
C GLU A 184 0.82 5.32 19.80
N SER A 185 1.29 4.10 20.00
CA SER A 185 2.22 3.45 19.08
C SER A 185 1.79 2.02 18.80
N ASN A 186 2.03 1.54 17.57
CA ASN A 186 1.74 0.16 17.20
C ASN A 186 2.79 -0.39 16.25
N VAL A 187 2.92 -1.70 16.24
CA VAL A 187 3.63 -2.44 15.19
C VAL A 187 2.58 -3.04 14.27
N PHE A 188 2.77 -2.86 12.97
CA PHE A 188 1.89 -3.43 11.96
C PHE A 188 2.63 -4.44 11.10
N PHE A 189 1.96 -5.53 10.77
CA PHE A 189 2.33 -6.48 9.74
C PHE A 189 1.38 -6.30 8.56
N GLU A 190 1.93 -5.98 7.40
CA GLU A 190 1.19 -5.54 6.21
C GLU A 190 1.51 -6.46 5.01
N PRO A 191 0.98 -7.71 4.98
CA PRO A 191 1.10 -8.57 3.81
C PRO A 191 0.17 -8.10 2.70
N ILE A 192 0.71 -8.01 1.49
CA ILE A 192 -0.06 -7.77 0.28
C ILE A 192 0.32 -8.75 -0.82
N THR A 193 -0.60 -8.99 -1.72
CA THR A 193 -0.38 -9.57 -3.04
C THR A 193 -0.68 -8.54 -4.10
N PHE A 194 0.00 -8.64 -5.23
CA PHE A 194 -0.29 -7.79 -6.37
C PHE A 194 -0.22 -8.58 -7.66
N THR A 195 -1.03 -8.14 -8.61
CA THR A 195 -1.06 -8.67 -9.97
C THR A 195 -0.97 -7.48 -10.92
N ARG A 196 -0.14 -7.61 -11.96
CA ARG A 196 0.01 -6.61 -13.02
C ARG A 196 -0.15 -7.28 -14.37
N THR A 197 -0.86 -6.62 -15.26
CA THR A 197 -0.95 -7.02 -16.65
C THR A 197 -0.54 -5.87 -17.56
N GLN A 198 0.29 -6.15 -18.56
CA GLN A 198 0.75 -5.15 -19.52
C GLN A 198 -0.39 -4.81 -20.47
N ILE A 199 -0.74 -3.52 -20.59
CA ILE A 199 -1.81 -3.06 -21.48
C ILE A 199 -1.23 -2.57 -22.81
N ALA A 200 -0.22 -1.69 -22.74
CA ALA A 200 0.43 -1.14 -23.92
C ALA A 200 1.81 -0.58 -23.56
N GLY A 201 2.84 -0.94 -24.32
CA GLY A 201 4.20 -0.47 -24.10
C GLY A 201 4.63 -0.59 -22.62
N PRO A 202 5.10 0.48 -21.95
CA PRO A 202 5.51 0.46 -20.56
C PRO A 202 4.34 0.47 -19.56
N VAL A 203 3.09 0.59 -20.02
CA VAL A 203 1.90 0.79 -19.19
C VAL A 203 1.30 -0.54 -18.77
N GLN A 204 1.05 -0.70 -17.47
CA GLN A 204 0.47 -1.89 -16.86
C GLN A 204 -0.72 -1.51 -15.98
N LEU A 205 -1.75 -2.35 -15.96
CA LEU A 205 -2.81 -2.31 -14.95
C LEU A 205 -2.36 -3.10 -13.74
N GLN A 206 -2.56 -2.57 -12.54
CA GLN A 206 -2.21 -3.21 -11.28
C GLN A 206 -3.42 -3.37 -10.38
N ILE A 207 -3.53 -4.54 -9.74
CA ILE A 207 -4.44 -4.80 -8.63
C ILE A 207 -3.60 -5.19 -7.41
N ILE A 208 -3.85 -4.54 -6.29
CA ILE A 208 -3.22 -4.83 -5.00
C ILE A 208 -4.31 -5.28 -4.04
N SER A 209 -4.05 -6.37 -3.31
CA SER A 209 -4.93 -6.89 -2.25
C SER A 209 -4.10 -7.32 -1.05
N GLY A 210 -4.59 -7.03 0.14
CA GLY A 210 -3.92 -7.42 1.37
C GLY A 210 -4.68 -7.04 2.63
N GLN A 211 -4.06 -7.31 3.75
CA GLN A 211 -4.60 -6.99 5.07
C GLN A 211 -3.52 -6.41 5.97
N ILE A 212 -3.95 -5.73 7.05
CA ILE A 212 -3.07 -5.12 8.01
C ILE A 212 -3.39 -5.70 9.37
N PHE A 213 -2.36 -6.21 10.04
CA PHE A 213 -2.45 -6.76 11.37
C PHE A 213 -1.67 -5.86 12.33
N GLY A 214 -2.30 -5.39 13.41
CA GLY A 214 -1.67 -4.63 14.47
C GLY A 214 -1.45 -5.50 15.69
N PHE A 215 -0.28 -5.36 16.31
CA PHE A 215 0.10 -6.17 17.48
C PHE A 215 -0.44 -5.60 18.79
N ARG A 216 -0.86 -4.33 18.82
CA ARG A 216 -1.43 -3.71 20.02
C ARG A 216 -2.91 -3.37 19.79
N ASN A 217 -3.73 -3.63 20.80
CA ASN A 217 -5.14 -3.25 20.79
C ASN A 217 -5.31 -1.79 21.25
N ASN A 218 -4.85 -0.86 20.43
CA ASN A 218 -4.97 0.57 20.68
C ASN A 218 -6.38 1.08 20.37
N LYS A 219 -6.72 2.27 20.89
CA LYS A 219 -8.02 2.89 20.64
C LYS A 219 -8.07 3.57 19.28
N TYR A 220 -7.01 4.29 18.90
CA TYR A 220 -6.95 5.13 17.72
C TYR A 220 -6.01 4.59 16.64
N LEU A 221 -4.93 3.92 17.02
CA LEU A 221 -3.95 3.35 16.10
C LEU A 221 -4.13 1.83 16.02
N LYS A 222 -5.18 1.39 15.32
CA LYS A 222 -5.59 -0.02 15.18
C LYS A 222 -5.26 -0.58 13.81
N ALA A 223 -5.15 -1.92 13.73
CA ALA A 223 -5.30 -2.64 12.48
C ALA A 223 -6.80 -2.78 12.17
N ALA A 224 -7.27 -2.09 11.16
CA ALA A 224 -8.71 -2.11 10.86
C ALA A 224 -9.03 -2.12 9.36
N ASN A 225 -8.02 -2.14 8.50
CA ASN A 225 -8.26 -1.90 7.09
C ASN A 225 -7.66 -3.01 6.22
N SER A 226 -8.48 -3.57 5.35
CA SER A 226 -8.01 -4.31 4.19
C SER A 226 -7.46 -3.31 3.16
N VAL A 227 -6.38 -3.69 2.49
CA VAL A 227 -5.84 -2.97 1.36
C VAL A 227 -6.43 -3.58 0.10
N PHE A 228 -7.20 -2.82 -0.65
CA PHE A 228 -7.59 -3.17 -2.01
C PHE A 228 -7.45 -1.91 -2.87
N GLN A 229 -6.60 -1.97 -3.89
CA GLN A 229 -6.37 -0.86 -4.79
C GLN A 229 -6.25 -1.32 -6.24
N VAL A 230 -6.69 -0.46 -7.13
CA VAL A 230 -6.50 -0.60 -8.57
C VAL A 230 -5.69 0.60 -9.05
N GLY A 231 -4.73 0.37 -9.92
CA GLY A 231 -3.84 1.43 -10.37
C GLY A 231 -3.20 1.15 -11.72
N ILE A 232 -2.52 2.18 -12.19
CA ILE A 232 -1.70 2.15 -13.40
C ILE A 232 -0.24 2.22 -12.96
N VAL A 233 0.58 1.40 -13.58
CA VAL A 233 2.03 1.36 -13.41
C VAL A 233 2.70 1.69 -14.73
N ILE A 234 3.76 2.48 -14.67
CA ILE A 234 4.65 2.78 -15.79
C ILE A 234 6.05 2.34 -15.39
N ASN A 235 6.62 1.43 -16.16
CA ASN A 235 8.02 1.03 -16.04
C ASN A 235 8.78 1.53 -17.26
N LEU A 236 9.72 2.44 -17.04
CA LEU A 236 10.58 2.96 -18.08
C LEU A 236 11.96 2.34 -17.94
N ASP A 237 12.35 1.62 -18.99
CA ASP A 237 13.64 1.00 -19.13
C ASP A 237 14.40 1.70 -20.26
N LYS A 238 15.57 2.23 -19.97
CA LYS A 238 16.42 2.86 -21.00
C LYS A 238 16.86 1.89 -22.09
N ASN A 239 16.85 0.59 -21.80
CA ASN A 239 17.35 -0.44 -22.72
C ASN A 239 16.25 -1.01 -23.65
N THR A 240 14.99 -0.64 -23.47
CA THR A 240 13.88 -1.16 -24.30
C THR A 240 13.80 -0.48 -25.67
N THR A 241 14.63 0.52 -25.96
CA THR A 241 14.62 1.25 -27.23
C THR A 241 15.63 0.74 -28.27
N LEU A 242 16.32 -0.36 -27.99
CA LEU A 242 17.39 -0.88 -28.87
C LEU A 242 17.17 -2.29 -29.44
N ASP A 243 16.05 -2.96 -29.12
CA ASP A 243 15.72 -4.30 -29.64
C ASP A 243 14.35 -4.28 -30.38
N GLU A 244 14.24 -3.50 -31.45
CA GLU A 244 13.29 -3.66 -32.54
C GLU A 244 14.04 -3.91 -33.86
#